data_263adbf192817e720d4ca23ef5d08330
#
_entry.id   263adbf192817e720d4ca23ef5d08330
#
_cell.length_a   1.000
_cell.length_b   1.000
_cell.length_c   1.000
_cell.angle_alpha   90.00
_cell.angle_beta   90.00
_cell.angle_gamma   90.00
#
_symmetry.space_group_name_H-M   'P 1'
#
loop_
_entity.id
_entity.type
_entity.pdbx_description
1 polymer ?
#
loop_
_entity_poly.entity_id
_entity_poly.type
_entity_poly.pdbx_seq_one_letter_code
_entity_poly.pdbx_strand_id
1 'polypeptide(L)'
;MGRVTAPNLQQWLRTQCLEYVYDLRGVFRIAGSTQWPLSATHAADLEAQLHDHGHLLPLPKEPAALANVMEVSIVDFLLDRIAASGGALTAMRGGERFYPDLEVSGPGVGGDFYAVDIKIAQRKVTKKAPPAQTQSRITLYTGNTYFAYPTLHWPGTFRPFADYAQHLDVIGVYTLNRDTTSRVDDLELIVQEPWKIGSRKRSSTTREYIGAVLGLEDLRQGRGEFKTAAEFYKFWRAYNFRIGGTVRNQLNKLLAQQTQTPAGD
;
A
#
# COMPACT_ATOMS: atom_id res chain seq x y z
N MET A 1 24.08 28.04 -11.25
CA MET A 1 23.63 26.64 -11.27
C MET A 1 22.34 26.56 -10.44
N GLY A 2 21.19 26.50 -11.11
CA GLY A 2 19.90 26.40 -10.45
C GLY A 2 19.81 25.05 -9.72
N ARG A 3 19.44 25.05 -8.44
CA ARG A 3 19.05 23.85 -7.71
C ARG A 3 17.88 23.23 -8.48
N VAL A 4 18.11 22.07 -9.06
CA VAL A 4 17.03 21.20 -9.51
C VAL A 4 16.31 20.81 -8.22
N THR A 5 15.12 21.36 -8.00
CA THR A 5 14.25 20.90 -6.91
C THR A 5 13.99 19.43 -7.14
N ALA A 6 14.33 18.60 -6.15
CA ALA A 6 14.04 17.17 -6.18
C ALA A 6 12.56 16.97 -6.54
N PRO A 7 12.23 16.09 -7.50
CA PRO A 7 10.84 15.85 -7.84
C PRO A 7 10.12 15.34 -6.60
N ASN A 8 8.98 15.94 -6.29
CA ASN A 8 8.11 15.49 -5.21
C ASN A 8 7.69 14.04 -5.53
N LEU A 9 8.11 13.07 -4.69
CA LEU A 9 7.84 11.64 -4.90
C LEU A 9 6.33 11.37 -5.09
N GLN A 10 5.47 12.06 -4.35
CA GLN A 10 4.02 11.93 -4.51
C GLN A 10 3.57 12.28 -5.94
N GLN A 11 4.10 13.37 -6.50
CA GLN A 11 3.77 13.75 -7.88
C GLN A 11 4.33 12.77 -8.90
N TRP A 12 5.54 12.27 -8.68
CA TRP A 12 6.12 11.23 -9.52
C TRP A 12 5.26 9.96 -9.50
N LEU A 13 4.89 9.48 -8.32
CA LEU A 13 3.99 8.32 -8.18
C LEU A 13 2.65 8.53 -8.88
N ARG A 14 2.04 9.71 -8.74
CA ARG A 14 0.80 10.05 -9.45
C ARG A 14 0.95 9.92 -10.96
N THR A 15 2.05 10.43 -11.51
CA THR A 15 2.33 10.33 -12.94
C THR A 15 2.49 8.87 -13.38
N GLN A 16 3.27 8.07 -12.62
CA GLN A 16 3.44 6.66 -12.95
C GLN A 16 2.13 5.88 -12.86
N CYS A 17 1.33 6.13 -11.83
CA CYS A 17 0.05 5.45 -11.60
C CYS A 17 -0.97 5.67 -12.72
N LEU A 18 -0.87 6.77 -13.50
CA LEU A 18 -1.72 6.98 -14.68
C LEU A 18 -1.42 5.99 -15.82
N GLU A 19 -0.22 5.43 -15.85
CA GLU A 19 0.22 4.48 -16.88
C GLU A 19 0.02 3.02 -16.45
N TYR A 20 -0.46 2.79 -15.22
CA TYR A 20 -0.66 1.44 -14.72
C TYR A 20 -1.82 0.76 -15.44
N VAL A 21 -1.56 -0.42 -15.96
CA VAL A 21 -2.55 -1.32 -16.52
C VAL A 21 -2.55 -2.61 -15.70
N TYR A 22 -3.70 -2.99 -15.18
CA TYR A 22 -3.84 -4.23 -14.45
C TYR A 22 -3.57 -5.44 -15.34
N ASP A 23 -2.45 -6.09 -15.10
CA ASP A 23 -2.03 -7.28 -15.83
C ASP A 23 -1.76 -8.43 -14.86
N LEU A 24 -2.67 -9.38 -14.81
CA LEU A 24 -2.52 -10.60 -14.00
C LEU A 24 -1.32 -11.44 -14.39
N ARG A 25 -0.90 -11.38 -15.65
CA ARG A 25 0.21 -12.22 -16.15
C ARG A 25 1.50 -11.97 -15.40
N GLY A 26 1.74 -10.73 -14.97
CA GLY A 26 2.92 -10.37 -14.19
C GLY A 26 2.99 -11.06 -12.83
N VAL A 27 1.85 -11.28 -12.18
CA VAL A 27 1.78 -11.86 -10.83
C VAL A 27 2.13 -13.35 -10.81
N PHE A 28 1.93 -14.03 -11.93
CA PHE A 28 2.19 -15.47 -12.07
C PHE A 28 3.54 -15.81 -12.71
N ARG A 29 4.48 -14.86 -12.74
CA ARG A 29 5.83 -15.13 -13.24
C ARG A 29 6.56 -16.12 -12.34
N ILE A 30 7.17 -17.13 -12.96
CA ILE A 30 8.15 -17.98 -12.28
C ILE A 30 9.51 -17.29 -12.43
N ALA A 31 10.19 -17.04 -11.33
CA ALA A 31 11.53 -16.45 -11.36
C ALA A 31 12.47 -17.33 -12.22
N GLY A 32 13.15 -16.68 -13.20
CA GLY A 32 14.09 -17.33 -14.10
C GLY A 32 13.47 -18.05 -15.30
N SER A 33 12.15 -17.99 -15.50
CA SER A 33 11.48 -18.58 -16.66
C SER A 33 11.20 -17.54 -17.74
N THR A 34 11.65 -17.80 -18.98
CA THR A 34 11.31 -16.99 -20.16
C THR A 34 9.96 -17.35 -20.78
N GLN A 35 9.33 -18.42 -20.31
CA GLN A 35 8.05 -18.91 -20.82
C GLN A 35 6.83 -18.37 -20.07
N TRP A 36 7.04 -17.58 -19.04
CA TRP A 36 5.98 -16.91 -18.29
C TRP A 36 5.97 -15.40 -18.59
N PRO A 37 4.80 -14.79 -18.63
CA PRO A 37 3.48 -15.36 -18.33
C PRO A 37 2.92 -16.18 -19.50
N LEU A 38 2.09 -17.17 -19.18
CA LEU A 38 1.22 -17.79 -20.18
C LEU A 38 0.31 -16.71 -20.75
N SER A 39 0.27 -16.56 -22.07
CA SER A 39 -0.66 -15.66 -22.73
C SER A 39 -1.78 -16.49 -23.35
N ALA A 40 -3.01 -16.16 -23.01
CA ALA A 40 -4.19 -16.68 -23.64
C ALA A 40 -4.93 -15.55 -24.36
N THR A 41 -5.29 -15.74 -25.62
CA THR A 41 -5.98 -14.72 -26.40
C THR A 41 -7.49 -14.71 -26.16
N HIS A 42 -8.04 -15.84 -25.69
CA HIS A 42 -9.45 -16.00 -25.32
C HIS A 42 -9.66 -17.18 -24.35
N ALA A 43 -10.87 -17.31 -23.82
CA ALA A 43 -11.20 -18.30 -22.80
C ALA A 43 -10.93 -19.77 -23.20
N ALA A 44 -11.22 -20.12 -24.44
CA ALA A 44 -10.98 -21.48 -24.94
C ALA A 44 -9.48 -21.84 -25.03
N ASP A 45 -8.63 -20.86 -25.38
CA ASP A 45 -7.18 -21.01 -25.38
C ASP A 45 -6.66 -21.22 -23.95
N LEU A 46 -7.21 -20.49 -22.99
CA LEU A 46 -6.91 -20.65 -21.58
C LEU A 46 -7.31 -22.04 -21.05
N GLU A 47 -8.51 -22.52 -21.41
CA GLU A 47 -8.99 -23.86 -21.04
C GLU A 47 -8.10 -24.96 -21.62
N ALA A 48 -7.67 -24.84 -22.89
CA ALA A 48 -6.77 -25.78 -23.54
C ALA A 48 -5.41 -25.80 -22.83
N GLN A 49 -4.83 -24.64 -22.52
CA GLN A 49 -3.57 -24.55 -21.80
C GLN A 49 -3.66 -25.12 -20.37
N LEU A 50 -4.79 -24.93 -19.69
CA LEU A 50 -5.08 -25.50 -18.39
C LEU A 50 -5.16 -27.02 -18.44
N HIS A 51 -5.80 -27.57 -19.47
CA HIS A 51 -5.94 -29.00 -19.67
C HIS A 51 -4.59 -29.68 -19.97
N ASP A 52 -3.77 -29.05 -20.81
CA ASP A 52 -2.53 -29.63 -21.33
C ASP A 52 -1.34 -29.47 -20.37
N HIS A 53 -1.32 -28.41 -19.58
CA HIS A 53 -0.19 -28.04 -18.71
C HIS A 53 -0.51 -27.99 -17.21
N GLY A 54 -1.73 -28.22 -16.84
CA GLY A 54 -2.14 -28.62 -15.49
C GLY A 54 -2.25 -27.55 -14.41
N HIS A 55 -1.89 -26.30 -14.59
CA HIS A 55 -1.99 -25.33 -13.49
C HIS A 55 -2.05 -23.88 -13.95
N LEU A 56 -3.24 -23.33 -14.06
CA LEU A 56 -3.48 -21.94 -13.69
C LEU A 56 -4.27 -21.96 -12.39
N LEU A 57 -3.77 -21.32 -11.36
CA LEU A 57 -4.58 -21.07 -10.19
C LEU A 57 -5.78 -20.22 -10.64
N PRO A 58 -7.02 -20.69 -10.45
CA PRO A 58 -8.18 -19.89 -10.81
C PRO A 58 -8.09 -18.59 -10.02
N LEU A 59 -8.43 -17.48 -10.66
CA LEU A 59 -8.52 -16.20 -9.95
C LEU A 59 -9.36 -16.36 -8.69
N PRO A 60 -8.90 -15.83 -7.57
CA PRO A 60 -9.62 -15.98 -6.33
C PRO A 60 -11.04 -15.41 -6.48
N LYS A 61 -12.03 -16.18 -6.06
CA LYS A 61 -13.43 -15.69 -5.98
C LYS A 61 -13.61 -14.69 -4.85
N GLU A 62 -12.70 -14.72 -3.90
CA GLU A 62 -12.69 -13.90 -2.69
C GLU A 62 -12.07 -12.52 -2.95
N PRO A 63 -12.74 -11.42 -2.61
CA PRO A 63 -12.21 -10.07 -2.80
C PRO A 63 -10.85 -9.84 -2.10
N ALA A 64 -10.63 -10.46 -0.94
CA ALA A 64 -9.37 -10.32 -0.19
C ALA A 64 -8.19 -10.94 -0.94
N ALA A 65 -8.36 -12.12 -1.53
CA ALA A 65 -7.31 -12.77 -2.30
C ALA A 65 -7.03 -12.01 -3.62
N LEU A 66 -8.07 -11.48 -4.26
CA LEU A 66 -7.93 -10.62 -5.43
C LEU A 66 -7.19 -9.31 -5.09
N ALA A 67 -7.45 -8.74 -3.91
CA ALA A 67 -6.74 -7.55 -3.43
C ALA A 67 -5.24 -7.81 -3.29
N ASN A 68 -4.83 -8.96 -2.73
CA ASN A 68 -3.43 -9.34 -2.61
C ASN A 68 -2.74 -9.49 -3.98
N VAL A 69 -3.45 -10.05 -4.97
CA VAL A 69 -2.93 -10.17 -6.35
C VAL A 69 -2.71 -8.78 -6.97
N MET A 70 -3.66 -7.86 -6.81
CA MET A 70 -3.51 -6.48 -7.29
C MET A 70 -2.38 -5.73 -6.58
N GLU A 71 -2.24 -5.91 -5.27
CA GLU A 71 -1.15 -5.31 -4.48
C GLU A 71 0.21 -5.74 -5.03
N VAL A 72 0.44 -7.04 -5.23
CA VAL A 72 1.67 -7.57 -5.85
C VAL A 72 1.90 -6.96 -7.22
N SER A 73 0.88 -6.90 -8.08
CA SER A 73 0.98 -6.33 -9.43
C SER A 73 1.39 -4.85 -9.40
N ILE A 74 0.82 -4.06 -8.49
CA ILE A 74 1.16 -2.63 -8.34
C ILE A 74 2.58 -2.45 -7.81
N VAL A 75 2.98 -3.26 -6.82
CA VAL A 75 4.35 -3.24 -6.28
C VAL A 75 5.36 -3.54 -7.39
N ASP A 76 5.15 -4.60 -8.17
CA ASP A 76 6.04 -4.98 -9.27
C ASP A 76 6.12 -3.88 -10.34
N PHE A 77 4.98 -3.30 -10.71
CA PHE A 77 4.93 -2.17 -11.63
C PHE A 77 5.76 -0.97 -11.12
N LEU A 78 5.60 -0.59 -9.84
CA LEU A 78 6.35 0.52 -9.27
C LEU A 78 7.86 0.23 -9.21
N LEU A 79 8.25 -1.00 -8.89
CA LEU A 79 9.66 -1.42 -8.91
C LEU A 79 10.27 -1.31 -10.30
N ASP A 80 9.54 -1.73 -11.35
CA ASP A 80 9.99 -1.60 -12.73
C ASP A 80 10.17 -0.11 -13.12
N ARG A 81 9.24 0.77 -12.69
CA ARG A 81 9.33 2.22 -12.93
C ARG A 81 10.50 2.87 -12.18
N ILE A 82 10.75 2.44 -10.95
CA ILE A 82 11.89 2.90 -10.16
C ILE A 82 13.19 2.44 -10.82
N ALA A 83 13.30 1.19 -11.24
CA ALA A 83 14.46 0.68 -11.96
C ALA A 83 14.72 1.48 -13.26
N ALA A 84 13.66 1.84 -13.99
CA ALA A 84 13.75 2.65 -15.21
C ALA A 84 14.13 4.12 -14.96
N SER A 85 14.20 4.58 -13.70
CA SER A 85 14.58 5.96 -13.35
C SER A 85 16.08 6.27 -13.56
N GLY A 86 16.87 5.31 -14.00
CA GLY A 86 18.31 5.50 -14.26
C GLY A 86 19.14 5.74 -12.99
N GLY A 87 18.68 5.21 -11.84
CA GLY A 87 19.36 5.39 -10.54
C GLY A 87 18.94 6.66 -9.78
N ALA A 88 18.01 7.45 -10.32
CA ALA A 88 17.47 8.59 -9.59
C ALA A 88 16.68 8.17 -8.35
N LEU A 89 16.01 7.02 -8.43
CA LEU A 89 15.28 6.39 -7.34
C LEU A 89 15.79 4.97 -7.12
N THR A 90 15.71 4.53 -5.87
CA THR A 90 15.94 3.15 -5.44
C THR A 90 14.78 2.71 -4.56
N ALA A 91 14.48 1.42 -4.54
CA ALA A 91 13.45 0.90 -3.65
C ALA A 91 13.88 -0.43 -3.02
N MET A 92 13.41 -0.64 -1.78
CA MET A 92 13.40 -1.93 -1.11
C MET A 92 11.97 -2.41 -0.97
N ARG A 93 11.70 -3.65 -1.37
CA ARG A 93 10.40 -4.30 -1.21
C ARG A 93 10.26 -4.85 0.20
N GLY A 94 9.13 -4.57 0.86
CA GLY A 94 8.74 -5.19 2.11
C GLY A 94 8.44 -6.67 1.95
N GLY A 95 8.73 -7.44 2.98
CA GLY A 95 8.29 -8.83 3.09
C GLY A 95 6.83 -8.93 3.54
N GLU A 96 6.35 -10.17 3.71
CA GLU A 96 5.02 -10.41 4.28
C GLU A 96 4.86 -9.71 5.64
N ARG A 97 3.79 -8.94 5.78
CA ARG A 97 3.46 -8.15 7.00
C ARG A 97 4.47 -7.06 7.35
N PHE A 98 5.29 -6.64 6.40
CA PHE A 98 6.13 -5.48 6.56
C PHE A 98 5.32 -4.18 6.40
N TYR A 99 5.87 -3.10 6.94
CA TYR A 99 5.49 -1.73 6.66
C TYR A 99 6.77 -0.93 6.36
N PRO A 100 6.78 -0.16 5.30
CA PRO A 100 5.83 -0.12 4.18
C PRO A 100 6.03 -1.30 3.20
N ASP A 101 5.16 -1.39 2.17
CA ASP A 101 5.33 -2.35 1.07
C ASP A 101 6.59 -2.04 0.24
N LEU A 102 6.88 -0.74 0.06
CA LEU A 102 8.10 -0.23 -0.57
C LEU A 102 8.71 0.88 0.28
N GLU A 103 10.00 0.78 0.56
CA GLU A 103 10.81 1.91 1.00
C GLU A 103 11.51 2.50 -0.21
N VAL A 104 11.24 3.76 -0.53
CA VAL A 104 11.81 4.47 -1.68
C VAL A 104 12.80 5.52 -1.20
N SER A 105 13.96 5.62 -1.86
CA SER A 105 15.00 6.61 -1.60
C SER A 105 15.74 6.96 -2.89
N GLY A 106 16.83 7.71 -2.79
CA GLY A 106 17.74 7.97 -3.90
C GLY A 106 18.01 9.46 -4.12
N PRO A 107 18.99 9.77 -5.00
CA PRO A 107 19.38 11.16 -5.26
C PRO A 107 18.23 12.01 -5.85
N GLY A 108 17.29 11.41 -6.58
CA GLY A 108 16.12 12.09 -7.14
C GLY A 108 15.15 12.63 -6.09
N VAL A 109 15.23 12.14 -4.86
CA VAL A 109 14.42 12.59 -3.70
C VAL A 109 15.29 13.12 -2.56
N GLY A 110 16.50 13.58 -2.86
CA GLY A 110 17.41 14.20 -1.88
C GLY A 110 18.09 13.24 -0.94
N GLY A 111 18.01 11.92 -1.18
CA GLY A 111 18.56 10.89 -0.30
C GLY A 111 17.66 10.54 0.88
N ASP A 112 16.53 11.21 1.04
CA ASP A 112 15.55 10.91 2.07
C ASP A 112 14.86 9.57 1.83
N PHE A 113 14.25 9.02 2.89
CA PHE A 113 13.49 7.77 2.84
C PHE A 113 11.99 8.06 2.88
N TYR A 114 11.26 7.36 2.03
CA TYR A 114 9.82 7.48 1.88
C TYR A 114 9.16 6.13 2.08
N ALA A 115 8.10 6.10 2.88
CA ALA A 115 7.25 4.93 3.03
C ALA A 115 6.15 4.96 1.96
N VAL A 116 6.10 3.94 1.09
CA VAL A 116 5.03 3.77 0.09
C VAL A 116 4.30 2.47 0.37
N ASP A 117 3.01 2.58 0.67
CA ASP A 117 2.18 1.45 1.08
C ASP A 117 1.02 1.28 0.09
N ILE A 118 0.72 0.05 -0.32
CA ILE A 118 -0.29 -0.24 -1.31
C ILE A 118 -1.59 -0.62 -0.60
N LYS A 119 -2.68 -0.02 -1.01
CA LYS A 119 -4.00 -0.28 -0.44
C LYS A 119 -4.98 -0.62 -1.53
N ILE A 120 -5.71 -1.70 -1.38
CA ILE A 120 -6.73 -2.10 -2.34
C ILE A 120 -8.11 -1.98 -1.70
N ALA A 121 -9.02 -1.32 -2.40
CA ALA A 121 -10.37 -1.07 -1.94
C ALA A 121 -11.40 -1.36 -3.04
N GLN A 122 -12.41 -2.14 -2.71
CA GLN A 122 -13.53 -2.38 -3.60
C GLN A 122 -14.53 -1.23 -3.51
N ARG A 123 -15.08 -0.78 -4.65
CA ARG A 123 -16.20 0.15 -4.70
C ARG A 123 -17.46 -0.50 -4.15
N LYS A 124 -18.22 0.27 -3.40
CA LYS A 124 -19.55 -0.15 -2.93
C LYS A 124 -20.56 0.03 -4.05
N VAL A 125 -20.92 -1.04 -4.71
CA VAL A 125 -21.93 -1.03 -5.75
C VAL A 125 -23.32 -0.98 -5.12
N THR A 126 -24.17 -0.07 -5.59
CA THR A 126 -25.58 0.05 -5.21
C THR A 126 -26.46 0.05 -6.45
N LYS A 127 -27.70 -0.46 -6.32
CA LYS A 127 -28.66 -0.50 -7.46
C LYS A 127 -29.18 0.90 -7.86
N LYS A 128 -29.02 1.91 -7.01
CA LYS A 128 -29.72 3.21 -7.16
C LYS A 128 -28.84 4.36 -7.61
N ALA A 129 -27.51 4.24 -7.54
CA ALA A 129 -26.60 5.33 -7.86
C ALA A 129 -25.19 4.79 -8.23
N PRO A 130 -24.41 5.55 -9.01
CA PRO A 130 -22.98 5.23 -9.24
C PRO A 130 -22.23 5.06 -7.92
N PRO A 131 -21.20 4.22 -7.89
CA PRO A 131 -20.39 4.01 -6.69
C PRO A 131 -19.73 5.32 -6.23
N ALA A 132 -20.09 5.78 -5.03
CA ALA A 132 -19.54 7.00 -4.42
C ALA A 132 -18.64 6.73 -3.22
N GLN A 133 -18.54 5.46 -2.78
CA GLN A 133 -17.81 5.06 -1.58
C GLN A 133 -17.11 3.72 -1.79
N THR A 134 -16.09 3.48 -0.96
CA THR A 134 -15.50 2.14 -0.81
C THR A 134 -16.43 1.23 0.02
N GLN A 135 -16.34 -0.07 -0.22
CA GLN A 135 -17.12 -1.10 0.49
C GLN A 135 -16.83 -1.10 2.00
N SER A 136 -15.56 -0.91 2.36
CA SER A 136 -15.07 -0.82 3.73
C SER A 136 -14.04 0.29 3.85
N ARG A 137 -13.73 0.70 5.09
CA ARG A 137 -12.65 1.66 5.33
C ARG A 137 -11.30 1.03 5.02
N ILE A 138 -10.49 1.77 4.30
CA ILE A 138 -9.08 1.43 4.06
C ILE A 138 -8.32 1.54 5.37
N THR A 139 -7.45 0.59 5.64
CA THR A 139 -6.53 0.63 6.78
C THR A 139 -5.31 1.47 6.40
N LEU A 140 -5.05 2.54 7.14
CA LEU A 140 -3.88 3.39 6.93
C LEU A 140 -2.67 2.88 7.71
N TYR A 141 -2.86 2.55 9.00
CA TYR A 141 -1.78 2.12 9.89
C TYR A 141 -2.25 1.11 10.92
N THR A 142 -1.32 0.31 11.41
CA THR A 142 -1.47 -0.42 12.67
C THR A 142 -1.18 0.54 13.82
N GLY A 143 -2.24 0.90 14.56
CA GLY A 143 -2.18 2.00 15.52
C GLY A 143 -1.42 1.71 16.80
N ASN A 144 -1.35 0.46 17.25
CA ASN A 144 -0.80 0.07 18.57
C ASN A 144 0.68 -0.39 18.53
N THR A 145 1.37 -0.22 17.41
CA THR A 145 2.79 -0.61 17.24
C THR A 145 3.60 0.58 16.73
N TYR A 146 4.19 0.50 15.55
CA TYR A 146 5.08 1.50 14.97
C TYR A 146 4.45 2.91 14.89
N PHE A 147 3.12 3.00 14.73
CA PHE A 147 2.47 4.30 14.67
C PHE A 147 2.42 5.01 16.03
N ALA A 148 2.05 4.27 17.10
CA ALA A 148 2.00 4.83 18.47
C ALA A 148 3.39 5.13 19.04
N TYR A 149 4.39 4.35 18.62
CA TYR A 149 5.78 4.45 19.10
C TYR A 149 6.72 4.71 17.92
N PRO A 150 6.67 5.90 17.32
CA PRO A 150 7.27 6.18 16.01
C PRO A 150 8.80 6.19 16.00
N THR A 151 9.45 6.31 17.13
CA THR A 151 10.92 6.29 17.27
C THR A 151 11.49 4.90 17.54
N LEU A 152 10.64 3.91 17.76
CA LEU A 152 11.06 2.52 17.96
C LEU A 152 11.15 1.78 16.64
N HIS A 153 12.22 1.02 16.44
CA HIS A 153 12.35 0.14 15.27
C HIS A 153 11.61 -1.17 15.52
N TRP A 154 10.37 -1.23 15.08
CA TRP A 154 9.50 -2.40 15.23
C TRP A 154 9.90 -3.52 14.26
N PRO A 155 9.79 -4.80 14.68
CA PRO A 155 9.89 -5.93 13.76
C PRO A 155 8.88 -5.79 12.61
N GLY A 156 9.33 -6.06 11.38
CA GLY A 156 8.52 -5.88 10.18
C GLY A 156 8.45 -4.42 9.70
N THR A 157 9.41 -3.59 10.07
CA THR A 157 9.64 -2.26 9.47
C THR A 157 11.09 -2.14 9.03
N PHE A 158 11.37 -1.37 7.97
CA PHE A 158 12.75 -1.11 7.53
C PHE A 158 13.47 -0.16 8.49
N ARG A 159 12.74 0.79 9.06
CA ARG A 159 13.23 1.81 10.00
C ARG A 159 12.14 2.28 10.93
N PRO A 160 12.47 3.05 11.99
CA PRO A 160 11.47 3.75 12.78
C PRO A 160 10.52 4.59 11.92
N PHE A 161 9.26 4.63 12.30
CA PHE A 161 8.23 5.37 11.56
C PHE A 161 8.56 6.86 11.38
N ALA A 162 9.21 7.47 12.39
CA ALA A 162 9.57 8.87 12.36
C ALA A 162 10.75 9.21 11.42
N ASP A 163 11.48 8.21 10.93
CA ASP A 163 12.65 8.40 10.07
C ASP A 163 12.28 8.55 8.58
N TYR A 164 11.00 8.39 8.25
CA TYR A 164 10.52 8.66 6.90
C TYR A 164 10.22 10.15 6.72
N ALA A 165 10.74 10.73 5.64
CA ALA A 165 10.41 12.11 5.24
C ALA A 165 8.92 12.27 4.93
N GLN A 166 8.31 11.22 4.35
CA GLN A 166 6.89 11.20 4.02
C GLN A 166 6.36 9.76 3.97
N HIS A 167 5.09 9.62 4.33
CA HIS A 167 4.31 8.40 4.13
C HIS A 167 3.30 8.62 3.02
N LEU A 168 3.22 7.68 2.07
CA LEU A 168 2.36 7.76 0.90
C LEU A 168 1.60 6.44 0.74
N ASP A 169 0.29 6.53 0.53
CA ASP A 169 -0.55 5.41 0.15
C ASP A 169 -0.83 5.46 -1.36
N VAL A 170 -0.59 4.35 -2.05
CA VAL A 170 -1.08 4.11 -3.41
C VAL A 170 -2.32 3.23 -3.30
N ILE A 171 -3.48 3.81 -3.57
CA ILE A 171 -4.77 3.21 -3.33
C ILE A 171 -5.37 2.75 -4.64
N GLY A 172 -5.45 1.43 -4.87
CA GLY A 172 -6.19 0.83 -5.97
C GLY A 172 -7.67 0.71 -5.63
N VAL A 173 -8.52 1.46 -6.32
CA VAL A 173 -9.97 1.38 -6.14
C VAL A 173 -10.60 0.72 -7.36
N TYR A 174 -11.29 -0.40 -7.17
CA TYR A 174 -11.84 -1.20 -8.26
C TYR A 174 -13.32 -1.56 -8.06
N THR A 175 -14.00 -1.91 -9.16
CA THR A 175 -15.31 -2.53 -9.14
C THR A 175 -15.15 -4.04 -9.31
N LEU A 176 -15.70 -4.83 -8.38
CA LEU A 176 -15.71 -6.28 -8.52
C LEU A 176 -16.76 -6.67 -9.56
N ASN A 177 -16.33 -7.25 -10.67
CA ASN A 177 -17.19 -7.82 -11.70
C ASN A 177 -16.97 -9.33 -11.77
N ARG A 178 -17.95 -10.11 -11.35
CA ARG A 178 -17.85 -11.58 -11.30
C ARG A 178 -17.97 -12.25 -12.67
N ASP A 179 -18.42 -11.50 -13.66
CA ASP A 179 -18.71 -12.00 -15.01
C ASP A 179 -17.53 -11.79 -15.97
N THR A 180 -16.49 -11.02 -15.55
CA THR A 180 -15.27 -10.84 -16.34
C THR A 180 -14.16 -11.76 -15.89
N THR A 181 -13.25 -12.11 -16.81
CA THR A 181 -12.09 -12.97 -16.52
C THR A 181 -11.15 -12.30 -15.50
N SER A 182 -10.92 -11.00 -15.61
CA SER A 182 -10.08 -10.23 -14.68
C SER A 182 -10.73 -10.01 -13.33
N ARG A 183 -12.05 -10.11 -13.22
CA ARG A 183 -12.88 -9.75 -12.06
C ARG A 183 -12.76 -8.31 -11.59
N VAL A 184 -12.00 -7.50 -12.31
CA VAL A 184 -11.67 -6.12 -11.97
C VAL A 184 -12.10 -5.21 -13.10
N ASP A 185 -13.03 -4.31 -12.79
CA ASP A 185 -13.43 -3.22 -13.67
C ASP A 185 -13.13 -1.88 -12.99
N ASP A 186 -13.01 -0.83 -13.79
CA ASP A 186 -12.87 0.57 -13.35
C ASP A 186 -11.73 0.75 -12.31
N LEU A 187 -10.61 0.06 -12.48
CA LEU A 187 -9.47 0.22 -11.58
C LEU A 187 -8.88 1.63 -11.74
N GLU A 188 -8.75 2.31 -10.62
CA GLU A 188 -8.16 3.63 -10.49
C GLU A 188 -7.09 3.60 -9.39
N LEU A 189 -5.93 4.19 -9.65
CA LEU A 189 -4.89 4.38 -8.64
C LEU A 189 -4.89 5.83 -8.13
N ILE A 190 -5.03 5.99 -6.81
CA ILE A 190 -5.03 7.28 -6.11
C ILE A 190 -3.80 7.32 -5.22
N VAL A 191 -3.00 8.40 -5.29
CA VAL A 191 -1.82 8.58 -4.43
C VAL A 191 -2.05 9.70 -3.44
N GLN A 192 -2.04 9.38 -2.14
CA GLN A 192 -2.29 10.35 -1.07
C GLN A 192 -1.36 10.14 0.13
N GLU A 193 -1.15 11.21 0.88
CA GLU A 193 -0.63 11.11 2.23
C GLU A 193 -1.74 10.58 3.16
N PRO A 194 -1.49 9.55 4.00
CA PRO A 194 -2.52 8.95 4.86
C PRO A 194 -3.28 9.94 5.75
N TRP A 195 -2.61 10.96 6.28
CA TRP A 195 -3.29 11.97 7.11
C TRP A 195 -4.33 12.79 6.34
N LYS A 196 -4.11 13.01 5.03
CA LYS A 196 -5.05 13.77 4.16
C LYS A 196 -6.35 13.04 3.91
N ILE A 197 -6.35 11.72 4.06
CA ILE A 197 -7.53 10.86 3.87
C ILE A 197 -7.97 10.19 5.17
N GLY A 198 -7.33 10.53 6.28
CA GLY A 198 -7.58 9.97 7.60
C GLY A 198 -8.99 10.26 8.13
N SER A 199 -9.62 9.26 8.73
CA SER A 199 -10.88 9.37 9.46
C SER A 199 -10.62 9.31 10.98
N ARG A 200 -11.54 9.82 11.78
CA ARG A 200 -11.57 9.64 13.25
C ARG A 200 -12.13 8.27 13.65
N LYS A 201 -12.35 7.37 12.69
CA LYS A 201 -12.90 6.02 12.92
C LYS A 201 -11.86 4.97 12.53
N ARG A 202 -11.78 3.91 13.32
CA ARG A 202 -10.98 2.73 12.97
C ARG A 202 -11.53 2.05 11.71
N SER A 203 -10.64 1.38 10.96
CA SER A 203 -11.05 0.57 9.81
C SER A 203 -11.59 -0.81 10.22
N SER A 204 -11.30 -1.25 11.44
CA SER A 204 -11.72 -2.54 11.99
C SER A 204 -12.32 -2.40 13.39
N THR A 205 -13.29 -3.22 13.73
CA THR A 205 -13.85 -3.32 15.08
C THR A 205 -13.02 -4.22 15.99
N THR A 206 -12.30 -5.18 15.42
CA THR A 206 -11.54 -6.20 16.15
C THR A 206 -10.04 -5.94 16.19
N ARG A 207 -9.50 -5.18 15.23
CA ARG A 207 -8.08 -4.85 15.12
C ARG A 207 -7.83 -3.37 15.38
N GLU A 208 -6.67 -3.04 15.91
CA GLU A 208 -6.26 -1.68 16.27
C GLU A 208 -5.74 -0.91 15.05
N TYR A 209 -6.60 -0.75 14.04
CA TYR A 209 -6.28 -0.15 12.75
C TYR A 209 -6.89 1.23 12.59
N ILE A 210 -6.08 2.18 12.15
CA ILE A 210 -6.49 3.53 11.78
C ILE A 210 -7.16 3.49 10.41
N GLY A 211 -8.32 4.14 10.26
CA GLY A 211 -9.11 4.09 9.04
C GLY A 211 -9.08 5.37 8.21
N ALA A 212 -9.23 5.22 6.90
CA ALA A 212 -9.47 6.33 5.98
C ALA A 212 -10.96 6.73 5.94
N VAL A 213 -11.28 7.81 5.26
CA VAL A 213 -12.65 8.16 4.84
C VAL A 213 -13.18 7.16 3.81
N LEU A 214 -14.50 7.10 3.60
CA LEU A 214 -15.11 6.16 2.65
C LEU A 214 -15.37 6.78 1.28
N GLY A 215 -15.56 8.10 1.22
CA GLY A 215 -15.95 8.82 0.01
C GLY A 215 -14.85 8.75 -1.06
N LEU A 216 -15.18 8.29 -2.28
CA LEU A 216 -14.20 8.19 -3.37
C LEU A 216 -13.65 9.56 -3.75
N GLU A 217 -14.51 10.58 -3.82
CA GLU A 217 -14.09 11.93 -4.13
C GLU A 217 -13.21 12.53 -3.04
N ASP A 218 -13.47 12.21 -1.76
CA ASP A 218 -12.64 12.64 -0.64
C ASP A 218 -11.27 11.97 -0.65
N LEU A 219 -11.20 10.69 -1.05
CA LEU A 219 -9.93 9.99 -1.27
C LEU A 219 -9.12 10.64 -2.39
N ARG A 220 -9.75 10.95 -3.55
CA ARG A 220 -9.08 11.61 -4.68
C ARG A 220 -8.53 12.98 -4.32
N GLN A 221 -9.32 13.77 -3.61
CA GLN A 221 -9.01 15.16 -3.26
C GLN A 221 -8.21 15.30 -1.96
N GLY A 222 -7.95 14.21 -1.23
CA GLY A 222 -7.27 14.29 0.06
C GLY A 222 -8.09 15.06 1.11
N ARG A 223 -9.41 14.87 1.15
CA ARG A 223 -10.33 15.53 2.07
C ARG A 223 -10.76 14.61 3.20
N GLY A 224 -9.83 14.25 4.07
CA GLY A 224 -10.10 13.53 5.31
C GLY A 224 -10.70 14.41 6.41
N GLU A 225 -10.76 13.87 7.62
CA GLU A 225 -11.36 14.52 8.78
C GLU A 225 -10.36 15.36 9.60
N PHE A 226 -9.13 15.57 9.09
CA PHE A 226 -8.08 16.33 9.76
C PHE A 226 -7.58 17.48 8.87
N LYS A 227 -7.32 18.62 9.48
CA LYS A 227 -6.84 19.81 8.76
C LYS A 227 -5.32 19.77 8.51
N THR A 228 -4.58 19.10 9.39
CA THR A 228 -3.11 19.01 9.32
C THR A 228 -2.62 17.61 9.73
N ALA A 229 -1.41 17.26 9.29
CA ALA A 229 -0.72 16.05 9.73
C ALA A 229 -0.55 16.01 11.26
N ALA A 230 -0.19 17.17 11.86
CA ALA A 230 -0.02 17.28 13.31
C ALA A 230 -1.31 16.95 14.07
N GLU A 231 -2.49 17.42 13.59
CA GLU A 231 -3.78 17.08 14.17
C GLU A 231 -4.08 15.59 14.06
N PHE A 232 -3.83 14.97 12.91
CA PHE A 232 -4.01 13.53 12.69
C PHE A 232 -3.13 12.70 13.64
N TYR A 233 -1.82 12.99 13.70
CA TYR A 233 -0.91 12.26 14.57
C TYR A 233 -1.24 12.46 16.05
N LYS A 234 -1.55 13.70 16.47
CA LYS A 234 -1.95 13.99 17.85
C LYS A 234 -3.20 13.20 18.25
N PHE A 235 -4.24 13.19 17.41
CA PHE A 235 -5.49 12.49 17.69
C PHE A 235 -5.28 10.98 17.84
N TRP A 236 -4.61 10.37 16.84
CA TRP A 236 -4.45 8.92 16.84
C TRP A 236 -3.39 8.41 17.82
N ARG A 237 -2.38 9.19 18.15
CA ARG A 237 -1.42 8.83 19.22
C ARG A 237 -2.00 8.97 20.62
N ALA A 238 -3.00 9.83 20.80
CA ALA A 238 -3.78 9.93 22.04
C ALA A 238 -4.90 8.88 22.13
N TYR A 239 -5.19 8.16 21.05
CA TYR A 239 -6.23 7.14 21.03
C TYR A 239 -5.81 5.93 21.87
N ASN A 240 -6.74 5.43 22.70
CA ASN A 240 -6.47 4.30 23.59
C ASN A 240 -6.54 2.95 22.84
N PHE A 241 -5.52 2.65 22.05
CA PHE A 241 -5.38 1.37 21.38
C PHE A 241 -5.14 0.25 22.40
N ARG A 242 -5.77 -0.90 22.18
CA ARG A 242 -5.51 -2.09 23.01
C ARG A 242 -4.13 -2.66 22.68
N ILE A 243 -3.35 -2.91 23.73
CA ILE A 243 -2.05 -3.54 23.63
C ILE A 243 -2.15 -4.95 24.20
N GLY A 244 -2.23 -5.95 23.31
CA GLY A 244 -2.21 -7.37 23.70
C GLY A 244 -0.87 -7.81 24.27
N GLY A 245 -0.81 -8.97 24.92
CA GLY A 245 0.40 -9.47 25.59
C GLY A 245 1.63 -9.53 24.67
N THR A 246 1.48 -10.04 23.45
CA THR A 246 2.58 -10.13 22.47
C THR A 246 3.15 -8.75 22.12
N VAL A 247 2.28 -7.77 21.83
CA VAL A 247 2.69 -6.40 21.50
C VAL A 247 3.35 -5.74 22.70
N ARG A 248 2.83 -5.94 23.91
CA ARG A 248 3.42 -5.42 25.14
C ARG A 248 4.81 -5.97 25.41
N ASN A 249 5.00 -7.28 25.26
CA ASN A 249 6.29 -7.92 25.43
C ASN A 249 7.32 -7.37 24.41
N GLN A 250 6.92 -7.18 23.17
CA GLN A 250 7.77 -6.59 22.14
C GLN A 250 8.11 -5.13 22.46
N LEU A 251 7.12 -4.34 22.87
CA LEU A 251 7.33 -2.95 23.29
C LEU A 251 8.35 -2.84 24.42
N ASN A 252 8.21 -3.67 25.48
CA ASN A 252 9.14 -3.66 26.61
C ASN A 252 10.58 -3.99 26.18
N LYS A 253 10.76 -4.95 25.24
CA LYS A 253 12.08 -5.27 24.68
C LYS A 253 12.70 -4.08 23.94
N LEU A 254 11.90 -3.40 23.09
CA LEU A 254 12.37 -2.25 22.31
C LEU A 254 12.75 -1.07 23.22
N LEU A 255 11.95 -0.79 24.25
CA LEU A 255 12.25 0.26 25.23
C LEU A 255 13.54 -0.04 26.02
N ALA A 256 13.74 -1.29 26.42
CA ALA A 256 14.97 -1.69 27.11
C ALA A 256 16.21 -1.54 26.23
N GLN A 257 16.11 -1.79 24.93
CA GLN A 257 17.20 -1.61 23.97
C GLN A 257 17.55 -0.12 23.79
N GLN A 258 16.56 0.78 23.73
CA GLN A 258 16.82 2.23 23.64
C GLN A 258 17.56 2.78 24.85
N THR A 259 17.27 2.27 26.06
CA THR A 259 17.94 2.73 27.29
C THR A 259 19.37 2.20 27.42
N GLN A 260 19.76 1.17 26.67
CA GLN A 260 21.10 0.57 26.69
C GLN A 260 22.05 1.14 25.62
N THR A 261 21.52 1.88 24.64
CA THR A 261 22.36 2.58 23.65
C THR A 261 22.70 3.96 24.24
N PRO A 262 23.94 4.19 24.77
CA PRO A 262 24.31 5.54 25.21
C PRO A 262 24.24 6.46 24.01
N ALA A 263 23.73 7.68 24.22
CA ALA A 263 23.86 8.75 23.26
C ALA A 263 25.35 8.84 22.89
N GLY A 264 25.67 8.42 21.66
CA GLY A 264 27.03 8.56 21.16
C GLY A 264 27.36 10.05 21.10
N ASP A 265 28.48 10.39 21.69
CA ASP A 265 29.12 11.70 21.63
C ASP A 265 29.38 12.16 20.20
#